data_8fa4b81377ee87eeb0bc4a573e47ae5a
#
_entry.id   8fa4b81377ee87eeb0bc4a573e47ae5a
#
_cell.length_a   1.000
_cell.length_b   1.000
_cell.length_c   1.000
_cell.angle_alpha   90.00
_cell.angle_beta   90.00
_cell.angle_gamma   90.00
#
_symmetry.space_group_name_H-M   'P 1'
#
loop_
_entity.id
_entity.type
_entity.pdbx_description
1 polymer ?
#
loop_
_entity_poly.entity_id
_entity_poly.type
_entity_poly.pdbx_seq_one_letter_code
_entity_poly.pdbx_strand_id
1 'polypeptide(L)'
;KRIANNGSEPISLGVLAACGLVAVVAGGILGGSGKLFAYGSTFREGYTRTPAPGVAETGPQPKEALAAYMKKGEKIFSAKCQGCHGPDAKGNGSTFPSLVGSAWANGETERFAMVILNGLEGPVSDGKTYGVMPPQGIGMTPEELAGIMTYVRNNFGNTKGDVISVEMAKAALEISAARKNAGKSVTAAELTADHVKALPGAVLDPKTMVDPMTLLPVGGKKP
;
A
#
# COMPACT_ATOMS: atom_id res chain seq x y z
N LYS A 1 53.35 -43.46 13.56
CA LYS A 1 53.55 -42.22 12.74
C LYS A 1 52.19 -41.78 12.23
N ARG A 2 51.67 -40.66 12.72
CA ARG A 2 50.49 -40.05 12.17
C ARG A 2 50.91 -39.34 10.89
N ILE A 3 50.38 -39.77 9.75
CA ILE A 3 50.54 -39.06 8.48
C ILE A 3 49.71 -37.79 8.61
N ALA A 4 50.34 -36.63 8.40
CA ALA A 4 49.62 -35.36 8.37
C ALA A 4 48.65 -35.37 7.20
N ASN A 5 47.35 -35.26 7.50
CA ASN A 5 46.31 -35.18 6.50
C ASN A 5 46.33 -33.76 5.90
N ASN A 6 46.96 -33.60 4.76
CA ASN A 6 47.13 -32.31 4.05
C ASN A 6 45.98 -32.03 3.04
N GLY A 7 44.88 -32.77 3.13
CA GLY A 7 43.74 -32.56 2.27
C GLY A 7 43.92 -33.01 0.80
N SER A 8 45.05 -33.67 0.47
CA SER A 8 45.31 -34.13 -0.88
C SER A 8 45.11 -35.64 -1.07
N GLU A 9 44.38 -36.29 -0.16
CA GLU A 9 44.01 -37.69 -0.35
C GLU A 9 42.98 -37.82 -1.47
N PRO A 10 43.16 -38.75 -2.42
CA PRO A 10 42.19 -38.95 -3.49
C PRO A 10 40.87 -39.41 -2.90
N ILE A 11 39.78 -38.72 -3.29
CA ILE A 11 38.42 -39.07 -2.90
C ILE A 11 38.16 -40.52 -3.33
N SER A 12 37.71 -41.37 -2.42
CA SER A 12 37.47 -42.76 -2.74
C SER A 12 36.43 -42.90 -3.83
N LEU A 13 36.63 -43.88 -4.71
CA LEU A 13 35.68 -44.13 -5.83
C LEU A 13 34.26 -44.36 -5.32
N GLY A 14 34.10 -44.93 -4.12
CA GLY A 14 32.80 -45.11 -3.48
C GLY A 14 32.10 -43.81 -3.12
N VAL A 15 32.86 -42.80 -2.64
CA VAL A 15 32.30 -41.48 -2.35
C VAL A 15 31.86 -40.75 -3.65
N LEU A 16 32.67 -40.83 -4.71
CA LEU A 16 32.32 -40.28 -6.01
C LEU A 16 31.08 -40.94 -6.59
N ALA A 17 30.96 -42.28 -6.50
CA ALA A 17 29.80 -43.02 -6.94
C ALA A 17 28.55 -42.62 -6.15
N ALA A 18 28.65 -42.46 -4.82
CA ALA A 18 27.55 -42.04 -3.97
C ALA A 18 27.10 -40.62 -4.30
N CYS A 19 28.05 -39.66 -4.46
CA CYS A 19 27.71 -38.29 -4.88
C CYS A 19 27.06 -38.24 -6.27
N GLY A 20 27.55 -39.04 -7.22
CA GLY A 20 26.96 -39.16 -8.56
C GLY A 20 25.55 -39.68 -8.50
N LEU A 21 25.27 -40.71 -7.69
CA LEU A 21 23.91 -41.24 -7.53
C LEU A 21 22.98 -40.21 -6.92
N VAL A 22 23.41 -39.49 -5.88
CA VAL A 22 22.62 -38.41 -5.28
C VAL A 22 22.34 -37.31 -6.29
N ALA A 23 23.30 -36.91 -7.12
CA ALA A 23 23.12 -35.89 -8.15
C ALA A 23 22.13 -36.35 -9.22
N VAL A 24 22.17 -37.61 -9.65
CA VAL A 24 21.22 -38.17 -10.64
C VAL A 24 19.81 -38.24 -10.06
N VAL A 25 19.66 -38.70 -8.80
CA VAL A 25 18.35 -38.77 -8.13
C VAL A 25 17.79 -37.37 -7.91
N ALA A 26 18.59 -36.44 -7.42
CA ALA A 26 18.19 -35.06 -7.21
C ALA A 26 17.84 -34.37 -8.54
N GLY A 27 18.65 -34.57 -9.58
CA GLY A 27 18.37 -34.06 -10.94
C GLY A 27 17.10 -34.66 -11.55
N GLY A 28 16.86 -35.95 -11.32
CA GLY A 28 15.62 -36.63 -11.76
C GLY A 28 14.37 -36.09 -11.04
N ILE A 29 14.46 -35.87 -9.73
CA ILE A 29 13.38 -35.28 -8.94
C ILE A 29 13.13 -33.83 -9.37
N LEU A 30 14.17 -33.00 -9.52
CA LEU A 30 14.05 -31.61 -9.97
C LEU A 30 13.58 -31.50 -11.41
N GLY A 31 14.07 -32.35 -12.31
CA GLY A 31 13.66 -32.37 -13.71
C GLY A 31 12.25 -32.96 -13.93
N GLY A 32 11.87 -34.00 -13.15
CA GLY A 32 10.55 -34.59 -13.21
C GLY A 32 9.46 -33.78 -12.50
N SER A 33 9.84 -32.95 -11.51
CA SER A 33 8.94 -32.04 -10.82
C SER A 33 8.86 -30.66 -11.52
N GLY A 34 8.90 -30.61 -12.83
CA GLY A 34 8.93 -29.39 -13.68
C GLY A 34 7.90 -28.31 -13.38
N LYS A 35 7.18 -28.44 -12.26
CA LYS A 35 6.26 -27.47 -11.69
C LYS A 35 6.68 -26.97 -10.30
N LEU A 36 7.84 -27.39 -9.76
CA LEU A 36 8.28 -26.98 -8.42
C LEU A 36 8.49 -25.47 -8.31
N PHE A 37 8.81 -24.80 -9.41
CA PHE A 37 8.98 -23.34 -9.51
C PHE A 37 7.93 -22.69 -10.41
N ALA A 38 6.93 -23.44 -10.87
CA ALA A 38 5.82 -22.90 -11.64
C ALA A 38 4.76 -22.34 -10.68
N TYR A 39 5.08 -21.22 -10.02
CA TYR A 39 4.18 -20.54 -9.08
C TYR A 39 2.79 -20.26 -9.68
N GLY A 40 2.70 -20.01 -10.97
CA GLY A 40 1.42 -19.83 -11.67
C GLY A 40 0.52 -21.06 -11.72
N SER A 41 1.05 -22.29 -11.51
CA SER A 41 0.25 -23.51 -11.43
C SER A 41 -0.19 -23.86 -10.02
N THR A 42 0.50 -23.30 -9.00
CA THR A 42 0.19 -23.47 -7.58
C THR A 42 -0.62 -22.32 -7.03
N PHE A 43 -0.61 -21.16 -7.69
CA PHE A 43 -1.38 -19.99 -7.34
C PHE A 43 -2.61 -19.92 -8.23
N ARG A 44 -3.75 -20.37 -7.73
CA ARG A 44 -5.05 -20.08 -8.37
C ARG A 44 -5.55 -18.75 -7.84
N GLU A 45 -5.67 -17.78 -8.71
CA GLU A 45 -6.32 -16.51 -8.39
C GLU A 45 -7.73 -16.81 -7.85
N GLY A 46 -8.01 -16.36 -6.62
CA GLY A 46 -9.28 -16.67 -5.93
C GLY A 46 -9.34 -18.02 -5.19
N TYR A 47 -8.23 -18.78 -5.09
CA TYR A 47 -8.22 -19.99 -4.25
C TYR A 47 -8.18 -19.59 -2.77
N THR A 48 -9.33 -19.70 -2.11
CA THR A 48 -9.41 -19.73 -0.65
C THR A 48 -9.34 -21.19 -0.20
N ARG A 49 -8.38 -21.49 0.68
CA ARG A 49 -8.27 -22.84 1.27
C ARG A 49 -9.57 -23.16 2.01
N THR A 50 -10.24 -24.24 1.59
CA THR A 50 -11.44 -24.69 2.30
C THR A 50 -11.09 -24.99 3.75
N PRO A 51 -11.80 -24.42 4.75
CA PRO A 51 -11.55 -24.73 6.15
C PRO A 51 -11.67 -26.24 6.39
N ALA A 52 -10.91 -26.76 7.35
CA ALA A 52 -11.07 -28.14 7.77
C ALA A 52 -12.51 -28.35 8.30
N PRO A 53 -13.11 -29.54 8.10
CA PRO A 53 -14.46 -29.83 8.58
C PRO A 53 -14.60 -29.47 10.08
N GLY A 54 -15.57 -28.62 10.42
CA GLY A 54 -15.81 -28.15 11.79
C GLY A 54 -15.07 -26.86 12.20
N VAL A 55 -14.23 -26.29 11.34
CA VAL A 55 -13.62 -24.97 11.54
C VAL A 55 -14.43 -23.95 10.74
N ALA A 56 -15.03 -22.97 11.41
CA ALA A 56 -15.69 -21.85 10.74
C ALA A 56 -14.69 -21.12 9.84
N GLU A 57 -15.16 -20.63 8.68
CA GLU A 57 -14.34 -19.79 7.80
C GLU A 57 -13.80 -18.60 8.60
N THR A 58 -12.50 -18.63 8.91
CA THR A 58 -11.79 -17.55 9.61
C THR A 58 -11.19 -16.57 8.62
N GLY A 59 -11.94 -16.21 7.57
CA GLY A 59 -11.62 -15.04 6.75
C GLY A 59 -11.66 -13.77 7.61
N PRO A 60 -11.01 -12.68 7.20
CA PRO A 60 -11.10 -11.41 7.93
C PRO A 60 -12.56 -11.01 8.03
N GLN A 61 -13.05 -10.90 9.27
CA GLN A 61 -14.45 -10.53 9.53
C GLN A 61 -14.71 -9.12 8.97
N PRO A 62 -15.88 -8.90 8.35
CA PRO A 62 -16.27 -7.58 7.89
C PRO A 62 -16.22 -6.56 9.02
N LYS A 63 -15.83 -5.33 8.68
CA LYS A 63 -15.76 -4.19 9.61
C LYS A 63 -16.48 -2.99 9.03
N GLU A 64 -16.89 -2.08 9.89
CA GLU A 64 -17.39 -0.78 9.44
C GLU A 64 -16.33 -0.08 8.59
N ALA A 65 -16.76 0.54 7.50
CA ALA A 65 -15.89 1.17 6.52
C ALA A 65 -14.92 2.16 7.18
N LEU A 66 -15.41 3.06 8.01
CA LEU A 66 -14.53 4.03 8.67
C LEU A 66 -13.43 3.32 9.47
N ALA A 67 -13.76 2.30 10.26
CA ALA A 67 -12.78 1.58 11.07
C ALA A 67 -11.76 0.80 10.22
N ALA A 68 -12.20 0.18 9.12
CA ALA A 68 -11.32 -0.56 8.21
C ALA A 68 -10.35 0.38 7.46
N TYR A 69 -10.87 1.48 6.91
CA TYR A 69 -10.08 2.48 6.20
C TYR A 69 -9.09 3.21 7.13
N MET A 70 -9.54 3.57 8.33
CA MET A 70 -8.68 4.16 9.37
C MET A 70 -7.50 3.22 9.71
N LYS A 71 -7.76 1.93 9.88
CA LYS A 71 -6.70 0.94 10.19
C LYS A 71 -5.72 0.75 9.03
N LYS A 72 -6.19 0.78 7.79
CA LYS A 72 -5.33 0.76 6.59
C LYS A 72 -4.49 2.03 6.53
N GLY A 73 -5.12 3.19 6.71
CA GLY A 73 -4.47 4.51 6.65
C GLY A 73 -3.43 4.72 7.74
N GLU A 74 -3.68 4.24 8.97
CA GLU A 74 -2.71 4.26 10.07
C GLU A 74 -1.38 3.60 9.67
N LYS A 75 -1.46 2.43 9.04
CA LYS A 75 -0.26 1.71 8.57
C LYS A 75 0.50 2.51 7.52
N ILE A 76 -0.22 3.10 6.56
CA ILE A 76 0.40 3.90 5.50
C ILE A 76 0.99 5.19 6.06
N PHE A 77 0.28 5.86 6.98
CA PHE A 77 0.79 7.06 7.65
C PHE A 77 2.12 6.77 8.36
N SER A 78 2.17 5.72 9.15
CA SER A 78 3.37 5.32 9.89
C SER A 78 4.54 4.98 8.96
N ALA A 79 4.26 4.37 7.80
CA ALA A 79 5.28 3.94 6.87
C ALA A 79 5.81 5.08 5.97
N LYS A 80 4.95 6.01 5.55
CA LYS A 80 5.28 6.98 4.49
C LYS A 80 5.23 8.46 4.93
N CYS A 81 4.44 8.80 5.95
CA CYS A 81 4.12 10.19 6.28
C CYS A 81 4.74 10.65 7.61
N GLN A 82 4.73 9.76 8.59
CA GLN A 82 5.15 10.05 9.97
C GLN A 82 6.59 10.56 10.08
N GLY A 83 7.49 10.08 9.21
CA GLY A 83 8.90 10.49 9.21
C GLY A 83 9.11 12.00 9.04
N CYS A 84 8.22 12.65 8.29
CA CYS A 84 8.25 14.10 8.06
C CYS A 84 7.21 14.84 8.91
N HIS A 85 5.98 14.37 8.95
CA HIS A 85 4.88 15.07 9.62
C HIS A 85 4.77 14.79 11.13
N GLY A 86 5.61 13.89 11.67
CA GLY A 86 5.55 13.47 13.07
C GLY A 86 4.41 12.46 13.37
N PRO A 87 4.48 11.76 14.51
CA PRO A 87 3.44 10.80 14.91
C PRO A 87 2.10 11.47 15.26
N ASP A 88 2.13 12.76 15.61
CA ASP A 88 0.97 13.59 15.90
C ASP A 88 0.54 14.49 14.72
N ALA A 89 1.16 14.31 13.57
CA ALA A 89 0.91 15.04 12.32
C ALA A 89 1.08 16.58 12.43
N LYS A 90 1.79 17.08 13.46
CA LYS A 90 2.02 18.54 13.65
C LYS A 90 3.18 19.07 12.82
N GLY A 91 3.98 18.19 12.23
CA GLY A 91 5.21 18.59 11.53
C GLY A 91 6.24 19.20 12.49
N ASN A 92 7.08 20.10 12.00
CA ASN A 92 8.08 20.80 12.81
C ASN A 92 7.99 22.34 12.73
N GLY A 93 6.96 22.85 12.08
CA GLY A 93 6.69 24.30 11.96
C GLY A 93 7.61 25.08 11.01
N SER A 94 8.72 24.49 10.55
CA SER A 94 9.69 25.14 9.65
C SER A 94 9.83 24.46 8.30
N THR A 95 10.04 23.14 8.29
CA THR A 95 10.29 22.36 7.06
C THR A 95 9.09 21.51 6.69
N PHE A 96 8.38 21.00 7.68
CA PHE A 96 7.25 20.10 7.51
C PHE A 96 5.98 20.74 8.07
N PRO A 97 4.96 20.99 7.23
CA PRO A 97 3.72 21.61 7.68
C PRO A 97 2.89 20.66 8.55
N SER A 98 2.05 21.25 9.42
CA SER A 98 1.04 20.51 10.16
C SER A 98 -0.08 20.04 9.24
N LEU A 99 -0.53 18.80 9.46
CA LEU A 99 -1.75 18.25 8.84
C LEU A 99 -2.98 18.47 9.74
N VAL A 100 -2.76 18.88 10.99
CA VAL A 100 -3.82 19.21 11.96
C VAL A 100 -4.53 20.47 11.50
N GLY A 101 -5.82 20.40 11.25
CA GLY A 101 -6.60 21.55 10.80
C GLY A 101 -6.24 22.08 9.41
N SER A 102 -5.37 21.39 8.65
CA SER A 102 -4.96 21.84 7.32
C SER A 102 -6.16 22.00 6.40
N ALA A 103 -6.32 23.18 5.80
CA ALA A 103 -7.43 23.46 4.89
C ALA A 103 -7.38 22.57 3.63
N TRP A 104 -6.19 22.14 3.19
CA TRP A 104 -6.08 21.24 2.05
C TRP A 104 -6.35 19.78 2.40
N ALA A 105 -5.92 19.33 3.57
CA ALA A 105 -6.24 17.97 4.02
C ALA A 105 -7.74 17.80 4.32
N ASN A 106 -8.38 18.82 4.86
CA ASN A 106 -9.80 18.82 5.24
C ASN A 106 -10.75 19.41 4.18
N GLY A 107 -10.19 19.91 3.09
CA GLY A 107 -10.93 20.51 1.98
C GLY A 107 -11.33 19.51 0.92
N GLU A 108 -11.25 19.96 -0.34
CA GLU A 108 -11.59 19.15 -1.51
C GLU A 108 -10.73 17.90 -1.63
N THR A 109 -11.37 16.78 -1.86
CA THR A 109 -10.71 15.47 -1.85
C THR A 109 -9.74 15.29 -3.01
N GLU A 110 -10.03 15.87 -4.18
CA GLU A 110 -9.13 15.83 -5.32
C GLU A 110 -7.81 16.56 -5.02
N ARG A 111 -7.91 17.77 -4.44
CA ARG A 111 -6.72 18.54 -4.04
C ARG A 111 -5.83 17.77 -3.08
N PHE A 112 -6.42 17.19 -2.05
CA PHE A 112 -5.68 16.41 -1.08
C PHE A 112 -5.02 15.18 -1.69
N ALA A 113 -5.73 14.48 -2.58
CA ALA A 113 -5.15 13.35 -3.31
C ALA A 113 -3.96 13.78 -4.17
N MET A 114 -4.06 14.91 -4.89
CA MET A 114 -2.98 15.40 -5.75
C MET A 114 -1.72 15.73 -4.96
N VAL A 115 -1.86 16.30 -3.76
CA VAL A 115 -0.72 16.56 -2.86
C VAL A 115 -0.02 15.26 -2.45
N ILE A 116 -0.79 14.24 -2.06
CA ILE A 116 -0.21 12.95 -1.66
C ILE A 116 0.48 12.26 -2.84
N LEU A 117 -0.20 12.19 -3.98
CA LEU A 117 0.29 11.43 -5.13
C LEU A 117 1.52 12.04 -5.77
N ASN A 118 1.55 13.37 -5.90
CA ASN A 118 2.56 14.06 -6.70
C ASN A 118 3.60 14.83 -5.87
N GLY A 119 3.40 14.91 -4.55
CA GLY A 119 4.19 15.81 -3.72
C GLY A 119 3.81 17.27 -3.95
N LEU A 120 4.41 18.17 -3.20
CA LEU A 120 4.06 19.59 -3.18
C LEU A 120 5.31 20.46 -3.08
N GLU A 121 5.36 21.53 -3.88
CA GLU A 121 6.38 22.56 -3.75
C GLU A 121 5.74 23.97 -3.69
N GLY A 122 6.40 24.87 -2.99
CA GLY A 122 5.93 26.25 -2.80
C GLY A 122 5.02 26.42 -1.59
N PRO A 123 4.22 27.49 -1.56
CA PRO A 123 3.37 27.80 -0.40
C PRO A 123 2.25 26.76 -0.23
N VAL A 124 1.91 26.51 1.04
CA VAL A 124 0.78 25.62 1.40
C VAL A 124 -0.46 26.44 1.78
N SER A 125 -1.50 25.79 2.31
CA SER A 125 -2.79 26.41 2.59
C SER A 125 -2.76 27.58 3.61
N ASP A 126 -1.71 27.69 4.42
CA ASP A 126 -1.50 28.81 5.35
C ASP A 126 -0.67 29.97 4.76
N GLY A 127 -0.34 29.88 3.47
CA GLY A 127 0.47 30.86 2.75
C GLY A 127 1.97 30.78 3.01
N LYS A 128 2.43 29.86 3.86
CA LYS A 128 3.86 29.66 4.15
C LYS A 128 4.47 28.66 3.16
N THR A 129 5.74 28.86 2.88
CA THR A 129 6.54 27.90 2.12
C THR A 129 7.34 27.02 3.08
N TYR A 130 7.19 25.73 2.92
CA TYR A 130 7.91 24.70 3.67
C TYR A 130 8.91 23.98 2.74
N GLY A 131 9.53 22.93 3.24
CA GLY A 131 10.36 22.04 2.41
C GLY A 131 9.51 21.36 1.32
N VAL A 132 10.17 20.94 0.25
CA VAL A 132 9.51 20.21 -0.83
C VAL A 132 9.02 18.85 -0.32
N MET A 133 7.73 18.56 -0.46
CA MET A 133 7.17 17.25 -0.18
C MET A 133 7.40 16.36 -1.41
N PRO A 134 8.11 15.23 -1.27
CA PRO A 134 8.28 14.31 -2.38
C PRO A 134 6.97 13.56 -2.69
N PRO A 135 6.79 13.06 -3.94
CA PRO A 135 5.62 12.28 -4.32
C PRO A 135 5.55 10.97 -3.53
N GLN A 136 4.39 10.69 -2.95
CA GLN A 136 4.14 9.45 -2.20
C GLN A 136 3.33 8.43 -3.02
N GLY A 137 2.86 8.82 -4.21
CA GLY A 137 2.00 8.00 -5.07
C GLY A 137 2.69 6.84 -5.79
N ILE A 138 4.03 6.81 -5.81
CA ILE A 138 4.78 5.75 -6.53
C ILE A 138 4.48 4.39 -5.90
N GLY A 139 3.87 3.50 -6.69
CA GLY A 139 3.49 2.16 -6.25
C GLY A 139 2.32 2.11 -5.24
N MET A 140 1.64 3.22 -4.99
CA MET A 140 0.48 3.28 -4.09
C MET A 140 -0.75 2.68 -4.75
N THR A 141 -1.41 1.75 -4.06
CA THR A 141 -2.67 1.17 -4.52
C THR A 141 -3.86 2.09 -4.21
N PRO A 142 -5.00 1.92 -4.90
CA PRO A 142 -6.22 2.66 -4.57
C PRO A 142 -6.66 2.49 -3.12
N GLU A 143 -6.53 1.29 -2.56
CA GLU A 143 -6.87 0.99 -1.16
C GLU A 143 -5.94 1.71 -0.17
N GLU A 144 -4.68 1.86 -0.52
CA GLU A 144 -3.71 2.60 0.30
C GLU A 144 -4.00 4.10 0.28
N LEU A 145 -4.28 4.65 -0.90
CA LEU A 145 -4.66 6.06 -1.05
C LEU A 145 -5.97 6.37 -0.33
N ALA A 146 -6.99 5.53 -0.51
CA ALA A 146 -8.27 5.65 0.18
C ALA A 146 -8.11 5.62 1.70
N GLY A 147 -7.32 4.67 2.19
CA GLY A 147 -7.02 4.52 3.62
C GLY A 147 -6.31 5.74 4.19
N ILE A 148 -5.22 6.19 3.58
CA ILE A 148 -4.43 7.33 4.10
C ILE A 148 -5.22 8.64 4.07
N MET A 149 -5.99 8.90 3.02
CA MET A 149 -6.84 10.07 2.94
C MET A 149 -7.91 10.06 4.03
N THR A 150 -8.61 8.93 4.21
CA THR A 150 -9.61 8.77 5.27
C THR A 150 -8.98 8.95 6.65
N TYR A 151 -7.80 8.37 6.89
CA TYR A 151 -7.10 8.45 8.17
C TYR A 151 -6.74 9.88 8.55
N VAL A 152 -6.09 10.63 7.65
CA VAL A 152 -5.68 12.02 7.95
C VAL A 152 -6.90 12.92 8.18
N ARG A 153 -7.99 12.73 7.43
CA ARG A 153 -9.22 13.52 7.54
C ARG A 153 -10.03 13.24 8.82
N ASN A 154 -9.78 12.10 9.46
CA ASN A 154 -10.52 11.65 10.66
C ASN A 154 -9.63 11.43 11.89
N ASN A 155 -8.39 11.87 11.86
CA ASN A 155 -7.46 11.73 12.97
C ASN A 155 -6.75 13.04 13.26
N PHE A 156 -5.90 13.08 14.29
CA PHE A 156 -5.12 14.24 14.69
C PHE A 156 -5.95 15.50 15.00
N GLY A 157 -7.19 15.32 15.45
CA GLY A 157 -8.14 16.40 15.67
C GLY A 157 -8.91 16.84 14.43
N ASN A 158 -8.65 16.26 13.25
CA ASN A 158 -9.49 16.38 12.08
C ASN A 158 -10.71 15.46 12.24
N THR A 159 -11.92 15.96 11.96
CA THR A 159 -13.19 15.28 12.26
C THR A 159 -14.18 15.36 11.09
N LYS A 160 -13.71 15.03 9.88
CA LYS A 160 -14.56 15.12 8.69
C LYS A 160 -15.69 14.08 8.67
N GLY A 161 -15.48 12.92 9.29
CA GLY A 161 -16.47 11.84 9.35
C GLY A 161 -16.67 11.12 8.03
N ASP A 162 -15.96 11.51 6.96
CA ASP A 162 -16.11 10.94 5.62
C ASP A 162 -15.15 9.76 5.38
N VAL A 163 -15.54 8.89 4.46
CA VAL A 163 -14.71 7.79 3.96
C VAL A 163 -14.42 8.03 2.48
N ILE A 164 -13.15 8.11 2.14
CA ILE A 164 -12.73 8.19 0.75
C ILE A 164 -12.78 6.77 0.17
N SER A 165 -13.73 6.51 -0.72
CA SER A 165 -13.89 5.16 -1.28
C SER A 165 -12.72 4.74 -2.17
N VAL A 166 -12.55 3.42 -2.35
CA VAL A 166 -11.55 2.87 -3.29
C VAL A 166 -11.79 3.38 -4.72
N GLU A 167 -13.06 3.57 -5.09
CA GLU A 167 -13.44 4.14 -6.40
C GLU A 167 -12.95 5.58 -6.55
N MET A 168 -13.16 6.43 -5.54
CA MET A 168 -12.63 7.81 -5.52
C MET A 168 -11.10 7.83 -5.60
N ALA A 169 -10.43 6.93 -4.86
CA ALA A 169 -8.98 6.82 -4.91
C ALA A 169 -8.45 6.36 -6.27
N LYS A 170 -9.15 5.43 -6.93
CA LYS A 170 -8.84 5.01 -8.29
C LYS A 170 -8.95 6.18 -9.27
N ALA A 171 -10.04 6.94 -9.20
CA ALA A 171 -10.20 8.14 -10.01
C ALA A 171 -9.08 9.17 -9.74
N ALA A 172 -8.65 9.33 -8.49
CA ALA A 172 -7.53 10.22 -8.16
C ALA A 172 -6.21 9.81 -8.84
N LEU A 173 -5.93 8.50 -8.90
CA LEU A 173 -4.76 7.99 -9.62
C LEU A 173 -4.83 8.29 -11.11
N GLU A 174 -6.01 8.11 -11.72
CA GLU A 174 -6.25 8.42 -13.13
C GLU A 174 -6.09 9.94 -13.41
N ILE A 175 -6.68 10.80 -12.56
CA ILE A 175 -6.53 12.26 -12.65
C ILE A 175 -5.06 12.65 -12.51
N SER A 176 -4.34 12.08 -11.55
CA SER A 176 -2.91 12.36 -11.34
C SER A 176 -2.08 11.98 -12.57
N ALA A 177 -2.36 10.85 -13.19
CA ALA A 177 -1.67 10.40 -14.41
C ALA A 177 -1.99 11.28 -15.63
N ALA A 178 -3.19 11.85 -15.69
CA ALA A 178 -3.65 12.72 -16.80
C ALA A 178 -3.27 14.19 -16.62
N ARG A 179 -2.59 14.58 -15.52
CA ARG A 179 -2.18 15.96 -15.30
C ARG A 179 -1.26 16.48 -16.42
N LYS A 180 -1.41 17.75 -16.78
CA LYS A 180 -0.54 18.43 -17.73
C LYS A 180 0.96 18.34 -17.35
N ASN A 181 1.24 18.36 -16.04
CA ASN A 181 2.59 18.26 -15.47
C ASN A 181 2.79 16.91 -14.74
N ALA A 182 2.26 15.81 -15.29
CA ALA A 182 2.46 14.48 -14.71
C ALA A 182 3.95 14.20 -14.44
N GLY A 183 4.25 13.60 -13.29
CA GLY A 183 5.63 13.33 -12.85
C GLY A 183 6.34 14.49 -12.17
N LYS A 184 5.73 15.68 -12.08
CA LYS A 184 6.24 16.83 -11.32
C LYS A 184 5.39 17.07 -10.08
N SER A 185 5.99 17.66 -9.03
CA SER A 185 5.24 18.12 -7.84
C SER A 185 4.13 19.09 -8.24
N VAL A 186 3.02 19.08 -7.47
CA VAL A 186 1.99 20.09 -7.62
C VAL A 186 2.41 21.40 -6.96
N THR A 187 1.85 22.50 -7.43
CA THR A 187 2.03 23.83 -6.84
C THR A 187 0.71 24.35 -6.29
N ALA A 188 0.77 25.34 -5.41
CA ALA A 188 -0.44 26.01 -4.90
C ALA A 188 -1.31 26.58 -6.03
N ALA A 189 -0.70 27.13 -7.08
CA ALA A 189 -1.40 27.69 -8.22
C ALA A 189 -2.19 26.59 -8.97
N GLU A 190 -1.57 25.45 -9.26
CA GLU A 190 -2.25 24.30 -9.89
C GLU A 190 -3.38 23.77 -9.00
N LEU A 191 -3.11 23.57 -7.70
CA LEU A 191 -4.10 23.06 -6.74
C LEU A 191 -5.34 23.94 -6.61
N THR A 192 -5.17 25.25 -6.74
CA THR A 192 -6.28 26.20 -6.61
C THR A 192 -7.01 26.48 -7.92
N ALA A 193 -6.37 26.25 -9.06
CA ALA A 193 -6.98 26.43 -10.38
C ALA A 193 -7.68 25.15 -10.86
N ASP A 194 -7.01 23.99 -10.75
CA ASP A 194 -7.42 22.77 -11.45
C ASP A 194 -8.03 21.72 -10.51
N HIS A 195 -7.68 21.74 -9.22
CA HIS A 195 -8.06 20.68 -8.25
C HIS A 195 -8.96 21.19 -7.15
N VAL A 196 -10.08 21.81 -7.52
CA VAL A 196 -11.06 22.44 -6.60
C VAL A 196 -12.35 21.65 -6.44
N LYS A 197 -12.35 20.37 -6.79
CA LYS A 197 -13.53 19.50 -6.81
C LYS A 197 -13.40 18.36 -5.82
N ALA A 198 -14.53 17.77 -5.49
CA ALA A 198 -14.56 16.45 -4.89
C ALA A 198 -14.15 15.40 -5.94
N LEU A 199 -13.44 14.34 -5.50
CA LEU A 199 -13.13 13.20 -6.36
C LEU A 199 -14.42 12.55 -6.85
N PRO A 200 -14.48 12.15 -8.14
CA PRO A 200 -15.59 11.36 -8.63
C PRO A 200 -15.58 9.97 -8.02
N GLY A 201 -16.75 9.39 -7.82
CA GLY A 201 -16.96 8.09 -7.24
C GLY A 201 -18.06 8.07 -6.20
N ALA A 202 -18.53 6.89 -5.84
CA ALA A 202 -19.60 6.73 -4.87
C ALA A 202 -19.11 7.12 -3.46
N VAL A 203 -19.91 7.92 -2.77
CA VAL A 203 -19.72 8.22 -1.35
C VAL A 203 -20.03 6.96 -0.55
N LEU A 204 -19.10 6.53 0.28
CA LEU A 204 -19.25 5.36 1.12
C LEU A 204 -19.72 5.78 2.52
N ASP A 205 -20.85 5.22 2.96
CA ASP A 205 -21.31 5.43 4.34
C ASP A 205 -20.28 4.82 5.32
N PRO A 206 -19.82 5.59 6.31
CA PRO A 206 -18.87 5.13 7.34
C PRO A 206 -19.25 3.84 8.06
N LYS A 207 -20.54 3.53 8.16
CA LYS A 207 -21.07 2.33 8.82
C LYS A 207 -21.26 1.14 7.88
N THR A 208 -21.05 1.32 6.58
CA THR A 208 -21.14 0.20 5.63
C THR A 208 -20.14 -0.90 6.02
N MET A 209 -20.60 -2.15 6.03
CA MET A 209 -19.71 -3.28 6.27
C MET A 209 -18.83 -3.55 5.05
N VAL A 210 -17.53 -3.56 5.23
CA VAL A 210 -16.53 -3.80 4.18
C VAL A 210 -15.58 -4.94 4.56
N ASP A 211 -15.04 -5.59 3.54
CA ASP A 211 -13.90 -6.50 3.71
C ASP A 211 -12.66 -5.65 4.07
N PRO A 212 -12.00 -5.91 5.22
CA PRO A 212 -10.87 -5.09 5.67
C PRO A 212 -9.60 -5.23 4.82
N MET A 213 -9.53 -6.19 3.91
CA MET A 213 -8.39 -6.36 3.00
C MET A 213 -8.58 -5.55 1.72
N THR A 214 -9.76 -5.66 1.09
CA THR A 214 -10.08 -5.00 -0.18
C THR A 214 -10.75 -3.64 0.00
N LEU A 215 -11.25 -3.35 1.21
CA LEU A 215 -12.04 -2.15 1.54
C LEU A 215 -13.34 -2.02 0.72
N LEU A 216 -13.78 -3.07 0.06
CA LEU A 216 -15.01 -3.08 -0.70
C LEU A 216 -16.21 -3.52 0.16
N PRO A 217 -17.42 -3.00 -0.12
CA PRO A 217 -18.63 -3.40 0.59
C PRO A 217 -18.88 -4.90 0.52
N VAL A 218 -19.22 -5.51 1.67
CA VAL A 218 -19.61 -6.93 1.74
C VAL A 218 -21.05 -7.06 1.27
N GLY A 219 -21.30 -7.94 0.30
CA GLY A 219 -22.62 -8.15 -0.30
C GLY A 219 -22.93 -7.28 -1.53
N GLY A 220 -22.03 -6.39 -1.94
CA GLY A 220 -22.11 -5.69 -3.21
C GLY A 220 -21.76 -6.63 -4.37
N LYS A 221 -22.56 -6.64 -5.43
CA LYS A 221 -22.19 -7.31 -6.68
C LYS A 221 -20.85 -6.74 -7.15
N LYS A 222 -19.89 -7.63 -7.40
CA LYS A 222 -18.63 -7.26 -8.06
C LYS A 222 -18.97 -6.64 -9.42
N PRO A 223 -18.41 -5.47 -9.78
CA PRO A 223 -18.62 -4.86 -11.10
C PRO A 223 -18.10 -5.74 -12.23
#